data_21b4815bc1e858c518568b89b0819894
#
_entry.id   21b4815bc1e858c518568b89b0819894
#
_cell.length_a   1.000
_cell.length_b   1.000
_cell.length_c   1.000
_cell.angle_alpha   90.00
_cell.angle_beta   90.00
_cell.angle_gamma   90.00
#
_symmetry.space_group_name_H-M   'P 1'
#
loop_
_entity.id
_entity.type
_entity.pdbx_description
1 polymer ?
#
loop_
_entity_poly.entity_id
_entity_poly.type
_entity_poly.pdbx_seq_one_letter_code
_entity_poly.pdbx_strand_id
1 'polypeptide(L)'
;GDVYKRQVQLIVGKKGKGKTKQLLDKVNSEVKDIAGSIVYLDKSTKHMYELNNKVRLIDVSRYMIENESEFLGFVCGIISQDHDLEQMYFDSFLKIAALEDKDISAVVEKLERMSDFFQVDFILSVSRDESELPESVKDKIIVSL
;
A
#
# COMPACT_ATOMS: atom_id res chain seq x y z
N GLY A 1 16.26 22.87 -5.75
CA GLY A 1 14.86 22.53 -5.63
C GLY A 1 14.68 21.30 -4.76
N ASP A 2 13.51 21.16 -4.24
CA ASP A 2 13.20 20.02 -3.39
C ASP A 2 13.11 18.75 -4.23
N VAL A 3 13.90 17.77 -3.85
CA VAL A 3 13.80 16.45 -4.46
C VAL A 3 12.67 15.70 -3.77
N TYR A 4 11.69 15.27 -4.55
CA TYR A 4 10.60 14.46 -4.00
C TYR A 4 11.15 13.13 -3.50
N LYS A 5 10.97 12.88 -2.20
CA LYS A 5 11.42 11.63 -1.61
C LYS A 5 10.28 10.62 -1.62
N ARG A 6 10.53 9.45 -2.22
CA ARG A 6 9.59 8.33 -2.16
C ARG A 6 9.46 7.84 -0.73
N GLN A 7 8.29 7.37 -0.36
CA GLN A 7 8.02 7.06 1.04
C GLN A 7 6.90 6.05 1.21
N VAL A 8 6.80 5.53 2.42
CA VAL A 8 5.67 4.73 2.89
C VAL A 8 4.70 5.64 3.63
N GLN A 9 3.42 5.54 3.30
CA GLN A 9 2.36 6.33 3.93
C GLN A 9 1.25 5.39 4.42
N LEU A 10 0.71 5.67 5.61
CA LEU A 10 -0.33 4.85 6.22
C LEU A 10 -1.64 5.62 6.36
N ILE A 11 -2.73 4.94 6.00
CA ILE A 11 -4.08 5.36 6.30
C ILE A 11 -4.60 4.37 7.33
N VAL A 12 -4.89 4.84 8.55
CA VAL A 12 -5.18 3.96 9.68
C VAL A 12 -6.57 4.21 10.26
N GLY A 13 -7.10 3.19 10.92
CA GLY A 13 -8.42 3.23 11.53
C GLY A 13 -8.98 1.82 11.61
N LYS A 14 -9.85 1.57 12.59
CA LYS A 14 -10.50 0.28 12.71
C LYS A 14 -11.36 -0.02 11.49
N LYS A 15 -11.67 -1.29 11.29
CA LYS A 15 -12.51 -1.76 10.20
C LYS A 15 -13.82 -0.96 10.15
N GLY A 16 -14.26 -0.57 8.96
CA GLY A 16 -15.51 0.17 8.76
C GLY A 16 -15.41 1.68 8.89
N LYS A 17 -14.22 2.24 9.06
CA LYS A 17 -14.03 3.68 9.24
C LYS A 17 -13.88 4.48 7.95
N GLY A 18 -13.84 3.80 6.79
CA GLY A 18 -13.76 4.51 5.51
C GLY A 18 -12.36 4.60 4.91
N LYS A 19 -11.45 3.72 5.30
CA LYS A 19 -10.07 3.73 4.78
C LYS A 19 -10.01 3.47 3.27
N THR A 20 -10.84 2.54 2.77
CA THR A 20 -10.87 2.23 1.34
C THR A 20 -11.25 3.46 0.52
N LYS A 21 -12.25 4.23 0.98
CA LYS A 21 -12.62 5.47 0.29
C LYS A 21 -11.46 6.46 0.24
N GLN A 22 -10.73 6.62 1.34
CA GLN A 22 -9.55 7.48 1.39
C GLN A 22 -8.49 7.03 0.38
N LEU A 23 -8.27 5.73 0.31
CA LEU A 23 -7.27 5.15 -0.60
C LEU A 23 -7.69 5.34 -2.06
N LEU A 24 -8.95 5.08 -2.38
CA LEU A 24 -9.50 5.26 -3.73
C LEU A 24 -9.46 6.73 -4.16
N ASP A 25 -9.85 7.65 -3.28
CA ASP A 25 -9.80 9.08 -3.57
C ASP A 25 -8.37 9.53 -3.87
N LYS A 26 -7.42 9.05 -3.08
CA LYS A 26 -6.01 9.41 -3.27
C LYS A 26 -5.47 8.88 -4.60
N VAL A 27 -5.66 7.60 -4.90
CA VAL A 27 -5.12 7.03 -6.13
C VAL A 27 -5.75 7.66 -7.38
N ASN A 28 -7.04 7.92 -7.34
CA ASN A 28 -7.74 8.52 -8.48
C ASN A 28 -7.34 9.99 -8.68
N SER A 29 -6.92 10.67 -7.63
CA SER A 29 -6.36 12.01 -7.72
C SER A 29 -4.93 11.98 -8.27
N GLU A 30 -4.09 11.11 -7.70
CA GLU A 30 -2.66 11.02 -8.06
C GLU A 30 -2.44 10.58 -9.51
N VAL A 31 -3.30 9.70 -10.02
CA VAL A 31 -3.14 9.16 -11.39
C VAL A 31 -3.15 10.24 -12.46
N LYS A 32 -3.76 11.37 -12.17
CA LYS A 32 -3.83 12.50 -13.11
C LYS A 32 -2.48 13.20 -13.30
N ASP A 33 -1.62 13.12 -12.28
CA ASP A 33 -0.35 13.84 -12.25
C ASP A 33 0.86 12.92 -12.42
N ILE A 34 0.65 11.61 -12.50
CA ILE A 34 1.71 10.62 -12.59
C ILE A 34 1.85 10.13 -14.02
N ALA A 35 3.07 10.20 -14.55
CA ALA A 35 3.37 9.74 -15.92
C ALA A 35 3.54 8.22 -15.99
N GLY A 36 4.03 7.61 -14.93
CA GLY A 36 4.30 6.18 -14.86
C GLY A 36 3.11 5.33 -14.42
N SER A 37 3.40 4.13 -14.00
CA SER A 37 2.39 3.14 -13.62
C SER A 37 2.01 3.24 -12.15
N ILE A 38 0.77 2.88 -11.87
CA ILE A 38 0.24 2.73 -10.51
C ILE A 38 -0.40 1.35 -10.39
N VAL A 39 -0.08 0.65 -9.31
CA VAL A 39 -0.67 -0.66 -8.99
C VAL A 39 -1.45 -0.56 -7.70
N TYR A 40 -2.65 -1.12 -7.68
CA TYR A 40 -3.54 -1.17 -6.52
C TYR A 40 -3.77 -2.63 -6.16
N LEU A 41 -3.27 -3.04 -5.00
CA LEU A 41 -3.42 -4.39 -4.48
C LEU A 41 -4.59 -4.45 -3.50
N ASP A 42 -5.47 -5.44 -3.68
CA ASP A 42 -6.66 -5.60 -2.85
C ASP A 42 -6.90 -7.09 -2.58
N LYS A 43 -7.74 -7.37 -1.62
CA LYS A 43 -8.16 -8.73 -1.26
C LYS A 43 -9.23 -9.29 -2.20
N SER A 44 -9.77 -8.46 -3.11
CA SER A 44 -10.82 -8.85 -4.06
C SER A 44 -10.89 -7.84 -5.19
N THR A 45 -11.78 -8.08 -6.16
CA THR A 45 -12.04 -7.15 -7.26
C THR A 45 -13.24 -6.23 -6.99
N LYS A 46 -13.73 -6.20 -5.75
CA LYS A 46 -14.95 -5.48 -5.38
C LYS A 46 -14.95 -4.00 -5.82
N HIS A 47 -13.80 -3.34 -5.77
CA HIS A 47 -13.68 -1.91 -6.06
C HIS A 47 -13.17 -1.59 -7.46
N MET A 48 -13.13 -2.57 -8.35
CA MET A 48 -12.54 -2.39 -9.69
C MET A 48 -13.17 -1.25 -10.50
N TYR A 49 -14.48 -1.04 -10.36
CA TYR A 49 -15.17 0.01 -11.11
C TYR A 49 -15.01 1.39 -10.49
N GLU A 50 -14.48 1.47 -9.29
CA GLU A 50 -14.21 2.74 -8.61
C GLU A 50 -12.80 3.26 -8.88
N LEU A 51 -11.97 2.45 -9.54
CA LEU A 51 -10.61 2.82 -9.91
C LEU A 51 -10.56 3.40 -11.32
N ASN A 52 -9.72 4.41 -11.49
CA ASN A 52 -9.39 4.91 -12.82
C ASN A 52 -8.79 3.77 -13.64
N ASN A 53 -9.15 3.67 -14.92
CA ASN A 53 -8.74 2.57 -15.78
C ASN A 53 -7.23 2.51 -16.06
N LYS A 54 -6.48 3.55 -15.73
CA LYS A 54 -5.01 3.56 -15.84
C LYS A 54 -4.34 2.88 -14.65
N VAL A 55 -5.08 2.64 -13.57
CA VAL A 55 -4.56 1.95 -12.38
C VAL A 55 -4.72 0.45 -12.58
N ARG A 56 -3.66 -0.31 -12.34
CA ARG A 56 -3.71 -1.77 -12.44
C ARG A 56 -4.16 -2.35 -11.11
N LEU A 57 -5.26 -3.07 -11.12
CA LEU A 57 -5.77 -3.76 -9.94
C LEU A 57 -5.24 -5.19 -9.89
N ILE A 58 -4.70 -5.59 -8.74
CA ILE A 58 -4.29 -6.97 -8.48
C ILE A 58 -5.10 -7.51 -7.31
N ASP A 59 -5.83 -8.58 -7.56
CA ASP A 59 -6.54 -9.34 -6.52
C ASP A 59 -5.55 -10.33 -5.90
N VAL A 60 -5.01 -9.96 -4.75
CA VAL A 60 -3.95 -10.72 -4.06
C VAL A 60 -4.45 -12.09 -3.59
N SER A 61 -5.76 -12.24 -3.37
CA SER A 61 -6.32 -13.51 -2.91
C SER A 61 -6.08 -14.67 -3.89
N ARG A 62 -5.74 -14.36 -5.12
CA ARG A 62 -5.49 -15.37 -6.16
C ARG A 62 -4.09 -15.97 -6.10
N TYR A 63 -3.19 -15.44 -5.28
CA TYR A 63 -1.75 -15.73 -5.38
C TYR A 63 -1.15 -16.36 -4.13
N MET A 64 -1.90 -17.12 -3.36
CA MET A 64 -1.42 -17.99 -2.27
C MET A 64 -0.31 -17.41 -1.38
N ILE A 65 -0.47 -16.16 -0.95
CA ILE A 65 0.47 -15.51 -0.03
C ILE A 65 0.09 -15.92 1.40
N GLU A 66 1.00 -16.56 2.11
CA GLU A 66 0.72 -17.11 3.44
C GLU A 66 1.54 -16.47 4.56
N ASN A 67 2.55 -15.68 4.23
CA ASN A 67 3.41 -15.05 5.23
C ASN A 67 4.05 -13.77 4.68
N GLU A 68 4.71 -13.03 5.58
CA GLU A 68 5.35 -11.77 5.28
C GLU A 68 6.40 -11.89 4.18
N SER A 69 7.23 -12.94 4.24
CA SER A 69 8.31 -13.13 3.25
C SER A 69 7.76 -13.34 1.85
N GLU A 70 6.70 -14.13 1.73
CA GLU A 70 6.04 -14.35 0.45
C GLU A 70 5.42 -13.06 -0.09
N PHE A 71 4.80 -12.28 0.79
CA PHE A 71 4.23 -11.00 0.42
C PHE A 71 5.30 -10.04 -0.13
N LEU A 72 6.43 -9.92 0.57
CA LEU A 72 7.51 -9.03 0.15
C LEU A 72 8.12 -9.48 -1.18
N GLY A 73 8.25 -10.79 -1.38
CA GLY A 73 8.71 -11.34 -2.67
C GLY A 73 7.74 -11.02 -3.79
N PHE A 74 6.44 -11.11 -3.52
CA PHE A 74 5.39 -10.76 -4.46
C PHE A 74 5.50 -9.28 -4.88
N VAL A 75 5.68 -8.39 -3.91
CA VAL A 75 5.87 -6.96 -4.17
C VAL A 75 7.12 -6.72 -5.02
N CYS A 76 8.23 -7.36 -4.68
CA CYS A 76 9.46 -7.26 -5.46
C CYS A 76 9.25 -7.75 -6.89
N GLY A 77 8.49 -8.82 -7.09
CA GLY A 77 8.17 -9.34 -8.41
C GLY A 77 7.41 -8.35 -9.26
N ILE A 78 6.44 -7.65 -8.67
CA ILE A 78 5.69 -6.61 -9.37
C ILE A 78 6.63 -5.48 -9.80
N ILE A 79 7.48 -5.02 -8.90
CA ILE A 79 8.42 -3.94 -9.17
C ILE A 79 9.42 -4.35 -10.26
N SER A 80 9.88 -5.60 -10.23
CA SER A 80 10.96 -6.07 -11.11
C SER A 80 10.61 -6.03 -12.59
N GLN A 81 9.34 -6.10 -12.94
CA GLN A 81 8.90 -6.15 -14.33
C GLN A 81 8.35 -4.82 -14.86
N ASP A 82 8.32 -3.76 -14.03
CA ASP A 82 7.76 -2.47 -14.42
C ASP A 82 8.67 -1.33 -13.98
N HIS A 83 9.53 -0.88 -14.89
CA HIS A 83 10.46 0.23 -14.61
C HIS A 83 9.77 1.58 -14.50
N ASP A 84 8.52 1.68 -14.93
CA ASP A 84 7.75 2.92 -14.88
C ASP A 84 6.86 3.02 -13.64
N LEU A 85 6.92 2.03 -12.76
CA LEU A 85 6.09 2.00 -11.55
C LEU A 85 6.48 3.13 -10.60
N GLU A 86 5.50 3.94 -10.21
CA GLU A 86 5.72 5.08 -9.32
C GLU A 86 5.04 4.92 -7.96
N GLN A 87 3.87 4.27 -7.93
CA GLN A 87 3.11 4.11 -6.70
C GLN A 87 2.47 2.74 -6.61
N MET A 88 2.43 2.19 -5.40
CA MET A 88 1.68 0.98 -5.07
C MET A 88 0.78 1.24 -3.87
N TYR A 89 -0.49 0.91 -4.03
CA TYR A 89 -1.51 1.02 -3.00
C TYR A 89 -1.86 -0.37 -2.47
N PHE A 90 -2.02 -0.48 -1.15
CA PHE A 90 -2.30 -1.76 -0.49
C PHE A 90 -3.58 -1.62 0.32
N ASP A 91 -4.70 -2.02 -0.26
CA ASP A 91 -5.96 -2.05 0.48
C ASP A 91 -6.05 -3.32 1.32
N SER A 92 -6.57 -3.21 2.53
CA SER A 92 -6.60 -4.32 3.49
C SER A 92 -5.21 -4.90 3.71
N PHE A 93 -4.23 -4.03 3.97
CA PHE A 93 -2.81 -4.41 4.06
C PHE A 93 -2.55 -5.61 4.97
N LEU A 94 -3.11 -5.60 6.19
CA LEU A 94 -2.87 -6.69 7.13
C LEU A 94 -3.33 -8.04 6.57
N LYS A 95 -4.44 -8.04 5.86
CA LYS A 95 -4.98 -9.26 5.27
C LYS A 95 -4.14 -9.75 4.10
N ILE A 96 -3.85 -8.87 3.15
CA ILE A 96 -3.12 -9.27 1.94
C ILE A 96 -1.66 -9.63 2.22
N ALA A 97 -1.09 -9.08 3.29
CA ALA A 97 0.30 -9.36 3.70
C ALA A 97 0.41 -10.52 4.70
N ALA A 98 -0.73 -11.11 5.09
CA ALA A 98 -0.80 -12.17 6.12
C ALA A 98 -0.22 -11.71 7.46
N LEU A 99 -0.58 -10.48 7.87
CA LEU A 99 -0.08 -9.84 9.09
C LEU A 99 -1.19 -9.56 10.10
N GLU A 100 -2.36 -10.17 9.95
CA GLU A 100 -3.43 -10.02 10.93
C GLU A 100 -2.94 -10.49 12.30
N ASP A 101 -3.19 -9.70 13.33
CA ASP A 101 -2.75 -9.95 14.72
C ASP A 101 -1.23 -9.95 14.91
N LYS A 102 -0.46 -9.45 13.95
CA LYS A 102 1.00 -9.40 14.05
C LYS A 102 1.51 -7.96 14.09
N ASP A 103 2.71 -7.77 14.66
CA ASP A 103 3.39 -6.49 14.62
C ASP A 103 3.85 -6.19 13.20
N ILE A 104 3.66 -4.95 12.76
CA ILE A 104 3.98 -4.52 11.40
C ILE A 104 5.30 -3.74 11.30
N SER A 105 6.00 -3.54 12.42
CA SER A 105 7.23 -2.71 12.43
C SER A 105 8.26 -3.17 11.41
N ALA A 106 8.56 -4.46 11.39
CA ALA A 106 9.61 -5.01 10.52
C ALA A 106 9.23 -4.90 9.04
N VAL A 107 7.98 -5.20 8.69
CA VAL A 107 7.54 -5.14 7.29
C VAL A 107 7.50 -3.70 6.78
N VAL A 108 7.04 -2.77 7.62
CA VAL A 108 7.01 -1.35 7.24
C VAL A 108 8.42 -0.81 7.05
N GLU A 109 9.35 -1.18 7.94
CA GLU A 109 10.76 -0.80 7.78
C GLU A 109 11.34 -1.33 6.47
N LYS A 110 11.04 -2.58 6.12
CA LYS A 110 11.51 -3.15 4.86
C LYS A 110 10.88 -2.46 3.65
N LEU A 111 9.59 -2.16 3.71
CA LEU A 111 8.93 -1.40 2.65
C LEU A 111 9.54 0.01 2.51
N GLU A 112 9.93 0.63 3.61
CA GLU A 112 10.60 1.93 3.57
C GLU A 112 11.92 1.85 2.83
N ARG A 113 12.73 0.81 3.09
CA ARG A 113 13.99 0.59 2.36
C ARG A 113 13.73 0.29 0.89
N MET A 114 12.68 -0.47 0.57
CA MET A 114 12.30 -0.76 -0.82
C MET A 114 11.83 0.50 -1.55
N SER A 115 11.06 1.33 -0.86
CA SER A 115 10.59 2.61 -1.40
C SER A 115 11.77 3.49 -1.83
N ASP A 116 12.76 3.60 -0.97
CA ASP A 116 13.97 4.37 -1.26
C ASP A 116 14.80 3.75 -2.38
N PHE A 117 15.01 2.45 -2.33
CA PHE A 117 15.84 1.75 -3.31
C PHE A 117 15.22 1.72 -4.70
N PHE A 118 13.93 1.42 -4.79
CA PHE A 118 13.23 1.29 -6.07
C PHE A 118 12.57 2.59 -6.55
N GLN A 119 12.55 3.62 -5.74
CA GLN A 119 11.89 4.90 -6.02
C GLN A 119 10.39 4.72 -6.31
N VAL A 120 9.70 4.02 -5.41
CA VAL A 120 8.26 3.77 -5.47
C VAL A 120 7.62 4.21 -4.16
N ASP A 121 6.50 4.92 -4.23
CA ASP A 121 5.68 5.21 -3.05
C ASP A 121 4.81 4.01 -2.70
N PHE A 122 4.70 3.71 -1.40
CA PHE A 122 3.79 2.69 -0.90
C PHE A 122 2.76 3.34 0.01
N ILE A 123 1.48 3.16 -0.30
CA ILE A 123 0.38 3.69 0.49
C ILE A 123 -0.46 2.53 1.04
N LEU A 124 -0.52 2.39 2.36
CA LEU A 124 -1.09 1.23 3.05
C LEU A 124 -2.35 1.61 3.82
N SER A 125 -3.42 0.84 3.64
CA SER A 125 -4.61 0.91 4.47
C SER A 125 -4.49 -0.13 5.57
N VAL A 126 -4.40 0.32 6.83
CA VAL A 126 -4.13 -0.55 7.98
C VAL A 126 -5.33 -0.54 8.94
N SER A 127 -5.98 -1.70 9.12
CA SER A 127 -7.19 -1.83 9.94
C SER A 127 -6.88 -1.95 11.43
N ARG A 128 -6.20 -0.92 11.96
CA ARG A 128 -5.91 -0.76 13.39
C ARG A 128 -6.08 0.70 13.75
N ASP A 129 -6.52 0.94 14.99
CA ASP A 129 -6.52 2.29 15.52
C ASP A 129 -5.07 2.78 15.67
N GLU A 130 -4.86 4.08 15.57
CA GLU A 130 -3.54 4.67 15.72
C GLU A 130 -2.87 4.25 17.04
N SER A 131 -3.66 4.16 18.13
CA SER A 131 -3.16 3.77 19.44
C SER A 131 -2.61 2.34 19.49
N GLU A 132 -3.01 1.49 18.54
CA GLU A 132 -2.58 0.10 18.49
C GLU A 132 -1.29 -0.10 17.68
N LEU A 133 -0.78 0.97 17.06
CA LEU A 133 0.38 0.88 16.20
C LEU A 133 1.68 1.15 16.95
N PRO A 134 2.79 0.52 16.53
CA PRO A 134 4.09 0.82 17.16
C PRO A 134 4.52 2.26 16.86
N GLU A 135 5.26 2.85 17.79
CA GLU A 135 5.74 4.23 17.65
C GLU A 135 6.56 4.43 16.37
N SER A 136 7.30 3.40 15.96
CA SER A 136 8.19 3.48 14.80
C SER A 136 7.47 3.75 13.48
N VAL A 137 6.15 3.51 13.40
CA VAL A 137 5.39 3.73 12.16
C VAL A 137 4.48 4.95 12.22
N LYS A 138 4.34 5.58 13.38
CA LYS A 138 3.39 6.68 13.57
C LYS A 138 3.71 7.93 12.77
N ASP A 139 4.97 8.18 12.51
CA ASP A 139 5.40 9.31 11.66
C ASP A 139 5.01 9.14 10.18
N LYS A 140 4.58 7.98 9.79
CA LYS A 140 4.17 7.67 8.41
C LYS A 140 2.66 7.80 8.19
N ILE A 141 1.89 8.04 9.25
CA ILE A 141 0.44 8.15 9.17
C ILE A 141 0.06 9.46 8.51
N ILE A 142 -0.70 9.38 7.40
CA ILE A 142 -1.22 10.55 6.70
C ILE A 142 -2.70 10.80 7.00
N VAL A 143 -3.45 9.75 7.36
CA VAL A 143 -4.86 9.84 7.73
C VAL A 143 -5.11 8.90 8.90
N SER A 144 -5.75 9.39 9.95
CA SER A 144 -6.17 8.60 11.12
C SER A 144 -7.67 8.74 11.31
N LEU A 145 -8.38 7.64 11.18
CA LEU A 145 -9.85 7.61 11.22
C LEU A 145 -10.41 6.98 12.50
#